data_528df4daf4c5491f7d17163586fd76f0
#
_entry.id   528df4daf4c5491f7d17163586fd76f0
#
_cell.length_a   1.000
_cell.length_b   1.000
_cell.length_c   1.000
_cell.angle_alpha   90.00
_cell.angle_beta   90.00
_cell.angle_gamma   90.00
#
_symmetry.space_group_name_H-M   'P 1'
#
loop_
_entity.id
_entity.type
_entity.pdbx_description
1 polymer ?
#
loop_
_entity_poly.entity_id
_entity_poly.type
_entity_poly.pdbx_seq_one_letter_code
_entity_poly.pdbx_strand_id
1 'polypeptide(L)'
;MLIDEELNALTGHPWAGRYYYGDGLGVNVALSLAPKSGFAFTWNGCLGLYDLNYGDVVEVDGRIRLIFKYPNDRKGFQGIAPELIPIVWGERHYLISTDEVLRFANAINAGFEPSETMGGSFLLKEGDQLKAVNGQPNLPSPYSEYLLKQSIQAEISSIKESHIEKDARITTLILNVGRDQRVKQEMEFYVYSPSTVFEWARITKVDNSNSEAEVIQRLADEKYGRLSIDWKLSTSIKRRYRAAP
;
A
#
# COMPACT_ATOMS: atom_id res chain seq x y z
N MET A 1 -25.15 -13.93 -9.92
CA MET A 1 -25.91 -15.14 -9.56
C MET A 1 -24.98 -16.35 -9.45
N LEU A 2 -24.34 -16.85 -10.52
CA LEU A 2 -23.43 -18.03 -10.43
C LEU A 2 -22.27 -17.85 -9.44
N ILE A 3 -21.63 -16.67 -9.41
CA ILE A 3 -20.53 -16.38 -8.48
C ILE A 3 -21.02 -16.46 -7.02
N ASP A 4 -22.16 -15.88 -6.71
CA ASP A 4 -22.68 -15.88 -5.35
C ASP A 4 -23.10 -17.27 -4.88
N GLU A 5 -23.69 -18.05 -5.77
CA GLU A 5 -24.05 -19.46 -5.49
C GLU A 5 -22.81 -20.29 -5.19
N GLU A 6 -21.74 -20.13 -6.00
CA GLU A 6 -20.47 -20.80 -5.76
C GLU A 6 -19.84 -20.35 -4.44
N LEU A 7 -19.75 -19.04 -4.18
CA LEU A 7 -19.16 -18.51 -2.96
C LEU A 7 -19.89 -18.94 -1.70
N ASN A 8 -21.20 -19.06 -1.75
CA ASN A 8 -22.00 -19.54 -0.62
C ASN A 8 -21.81 -21.04 -0.34
N ALA A 9 -21.42 -21.82 -1.35
CA ALA A 9 -21.12 -23.23 -1.21
C ALA A 9 -19.67 -23.52 -0.82
N LEU A 10 -18.76 -22.53 -0.99
CA LEU A 10 -17.34 -22.67 -0.68
C LEU A 10 -17.07 -22.34 0.79
N THR A 11 -16.37 -23.27 1.48
CA THR A 11 -15.87 -23.05 2.84
C THR A 11 -14.35 -23.13 2.85
N GLY A 12 -13.68 -22.13 3.47
CA GLY A 12 -12.24 -22.19 3.73
C GLY A 12 -11.34 -22.08 2.51
N HIS A 13 -11.83 -21.59 1.38
CA HIS A 13 -10.98 -21.40 0.19
C HIS A 13 -9.96 -20.26 0.44
N PRO A 14 -8.66 -20.44 0.08
CA PRO A 14 -7.60 -19.53 0.45
C PRO A 14 -7.75 -18.11 -0.12
N TRP A 15 -8.38 -17.96 -1.29
CA TRP A 15 -8.57 -16.66 -1.91
C TRP A 15 -9.97 -16.40 -2.47
N ALA A 16 -10.83 -17.39 -2.58
CA ALA A 16 -12.20 -17.13 -3.03
C ALA A 16 -13.00 -16.38 -1.98
N GLY A 17 -13.81 -15.42 -2.44
CA GLY A 17 -14.63 -14.61 -1.54
C GLY A 17 -15.05 -13.28 -2.13
N ARG A 18 -15.68 -12.47 -1.29
CA ARG A 18 -15.99 -11.08 -1.57
C ARG A 18 -14.96 -10.21 -0.88
N TYR A 19 -14.45 -9.22 -1.61
CA TYR A 19 -13.42 -8.29 -1.17
C TYR A 19 -13.90 -6.87 -1.37
N TYR A 20 -13.51 -6.00 -0.47
CA TYR A 20 -13.96 -4.62 -0.48
C TYR A 20 -12.82 -3.67 -0.10
N TYR A 21 -12.84 -2.49 -0.71
CA TYR A 21 -12.07 -1.31 -0.31
C TYR A 21 -12.96 -0.09 -0.47
N GLY A 22 -13.02 0.78 0.54
CA GLY A 22 -13.75 2.04 0.45
C GLY A 22 -14.21 2.55 1.80
N ASP A 23 -14.70 3.80 1.77
CA ASP A 23 -15.22 4.53 2.93
C ASP A 23 -16.77 4.52 3.01
N GLY A 24 -17.42 3.89 2.04
CA GLY A 24 -18.87 3.86 1.92
C GLY A 24 -19.48 5.13 1.30
N LEU A 25 -18.72 6.20 1.13
CA LEU A 25 -19.19 7.52 0.67
C LEU A 25 -18.53 7.95 -0.64
N GLY A 26 -17.20 7.95 -0.70
CA GLY A 26 -16.43 8.50 -1.81
C GLY A 26 -16.02 7.47 -2.85
N VAL A 27 -15.21 6.51 -2.46
CA VAL A 27 -14.69 5.45 -3.33
C VAL A 27 -15.05 4.11 -2.75
N ASN A 28 -15.70 3.28 -3.54
CA ASN A 28 -16.13 1.94 -3.13
C ASN A 28 -15.78 0.94 -4.22
N VAL A 29 -14.83 0.07 -3.95
CA VAL A 29 -14.39 -0.99 -4.84
C VAL A 29 -14.82 -2.31 -4.27
N ALA A 30 -15.54 -3.11 -5.05
CA ALA A 30 -15.97 -4.45 -4.67
C ALA A 30 -15.50 -5.46 -5.72
N LEU A 31 -14.97 -6.59 -5.26
CA LEU A 31 -14.51 -7.69 -6.09
C LEU A 31 -15.02 -9.01 -5.52
N SER A 32 -15.77 -9.73 -6.31
CA SER A 32 -16.16 -11.12 -6.01
C SER A 32 -15.31 -12.07 -6.86
N LEU A 33 -14.67 -13.05 -6.21
CA LEU A 33 -13.81 -14.06 -6.86
C LEU A 33 -14.31 -15.47 -6.56
N ALA A 34 -14.64 -16.21 -7.60
CA ALA A 34 -15.06 -17.60 -7.52
C ALA A 34 -14.22 -18.46 -8.49
N PRO A 35 -13.60 -19.57 -8.02
CA PRO A 35 -12.65 -20.35 -8.82
C PRO A 35 -13.19 -20.89 -10.15
N LYS A 36 -14.50 -21.19 -10.21
CA LYS A 36 -15.13 -21.74 -11.42
C LYS A 36 -15.96 -20.71 -12.16
N SER A 37 -16.67 -19.84 -11.42
CA SER A 37 -17.60 -18.85 -12.01
C SER A 37 -16.91 -17.54 -12.39
N GLY A 38 -15.61 -17.38 -12.08
CA GLY A 38 -14.81 -16.22 -12.46
C GLY A 38 -14.91 -15.06 -11.45
N PHE A 39 -14.87 -13.82 -11.96
CA PHE A 39 -14.92 -12.63 -11.12
C PHE A 39 -15.97 -11.63 -11.58
N ALA A 40 -16.41 -10.81 -10.64
CA ALA A 40 -17.18 -9.60 -10.88
C ALA A 40 -16.56 -8.45 -10.07
N PHE A 41 -16.33 -7.33 -10.73
CA PHE A 41 -15.70 -6.12 -10.19
C PHE A 41 -16.60 -4.92 -10.40
N THR A 42 -16.70 -4.07 -9.37
CA THR A 42 -17.37 -2.77 -9.45
C THR A 42 -16.58 -1.71 -8.73
N TRP A 43 -16.52 -0.51 -9.31
CA TRP A 43 -16.01 0.69 -8.68
C TRP A 43 -17.07 1.79 -8.73
N ASN A 44 -17.56 2.16 -7.56
CA ASN A 44 -18.54 3.23 -7.38
C ASN A 44 -17.89 4.41 -6.66
N GLY A 45 -18.32 5.60 -6.98
CA GLY A 45 -17.91 6.83 -6.32
C GLY A 45 -19.03 7.83 -6.20
N CYS A 46 -18.71 9.09 -5.82
CA CYS A 46 -19.70 10.14 -5.61
C CYS A 46 -20.60 10.43 -6.82
N LEU A 47 -20.12 10.16 -8.03
CA LEU A 47 -20.87 10.37 -9.28
C LEU A 47 -21.51 9.10 -9.85
N GLY A 48 -21.57 8.02 -9.06
CA GLY A 48 -22.16 6.75 -9.46
C GLY A 48 -21.12 5.68 -9.84
N LEU A 49 -21.47 4.82 -10.79
CA LEU A 49 -20.61 3.72 -11.23
C LEU A 49 -19.50 4.25 -12.17
N TYR A 50 -18.24 4.07 -11.75
CA TYR A 50 -17.05 4.46 -12.53
C TYR A 50 -16.54 3.32 -13.40
N ASP A 51 -16.53 2.10 -12.89
CA ASP A 51 -16.08 0.94 -13.64
C ASP A 51 -16.85 -0.32 -13.24
N LEU A 52 -17.03 -1.20 -14.20
CA LEU A 52 -17.65 -2.50 -14.06
C LEU A 52 -16.90 -3.48 -14.96
N ASN A 53 -16.45 -4.59 -14.41
CA ASN A 53 -15.83 -5.62 -15.21
C ASN A 53 -16.12 -7.02 -14.66
N TYR A 54 -15.99 -8.01 -15.51
CA TYR A 54 -16.13 -9.41 -15.15
C TYR A 54 -15.31 -10.29 -16.07
N GLY A 55 -15.09 -11.53 -15.70
CA GLY A 55 -14.37 -12.48 -16.52
C GLY A 55 -14.00 -13.75 -15.79
N ASP A 56 -13.02 -14.45 -16.33
CA ASP A 56 -12.55 -15.68 -15.76
C ASP A 56 -11.40 -15.43 -14.78
N VAL A 57 -11.15 -16.37 -13.88
CA VAL A 57 -10.08 -16.31 -12.87
C VAL A 57 -9.20 -17.54 -13.05
N VAL A 58 -7.89 -17.35 -13.02
CA VAL A 58 -6.93 -18.43 -12.95
C VAL A 58 -5.91 -18.15 -11.85
N GLU A 59 -5.51 -19.20 -11.13
CA GLU A 59 -4.38 -19.14 -10.21
C GLU A 59 -3.13 -19.66 -10.91
N VAL A 60 -2.07 -18.84 -10.91
CA VAL A 60 -0.78 -19.18 -11.50
C VAL A 60 0.32 -18.76 -10.54
N ASP A 61 1.15 -19.69 -10.10
CA ASP A 61 2.29 -19.44 -9.20
C ASP A 61 1.91 -18.66 -7.93
N GLY A 62 0.77 -19.00 -7.34
CA GLY A 62 0.24 -18.34 -6.12
C GLY A 62 -0.30 -16.92 -6.34
N ARG A 63 -0.50 -16.51 -7.59
CA ARG A 63 -1.13 -15.25 -7.97
C ARG A 63 -2.47 -15.49 -8.63
N ILE A 64 -3.36 -14.56 -8.45
CA ILE A 64 -4.69 -14.58 -9.05
C ILE A 64 -4.66 -13.68 -10.28
N ARG A 65 -4.86 -14.27 -11.46
CA ARG A 65 -4.95 -13.53 -12.71
C ARG A 65 -6.39 -13.41 -13.13
N LEU A 66 -6.82 -12.17 -13.40
CA LEU A 66 -8.13 -11.83 -13.91
C LEU A 66 -8.08 -11.77 -15.44
N ILE A 67 -8.93 -12.55 -16.10
CA ILE A 67 -9.07 -12.56 -17.56
C ILE A 67 -10.33 -11.79 -17.89
N PHE A 68 -10.17 -10.54 -18.29
CA PHE A 68 -11.28 -9.63 -18.53
C PHE A 68 -12.05 -10.01 -19.80
N LYS A 69 -13.39 -10.00 -19.72
CA LYS A 69 -14.28 -10.08 -20.88
C LYS A 69 -14.56 -8.72 -21.51
N TYR A 70 -14.41 -7.65 -20.73
CA TYR A 70 -14.37 -6.30 -21.23
C TYR A 70 -12.95 -5.73 -21.05
N PRO A 71 -12.42 -4.99 -22.04
CA PRO A 71 -11.16 -4.29 -21.87
C PRO A 71 -11.27 -3.30 -20.72
N ASN A 72 -10.32 -3.36 -19.79
CA ASN A 72 -10.22 -2.41 -18.69
C ASN A 72 -9.43 -1.17 -19.17
N ASP A 73 -9.92 -0.51 -20.23
CA ASP A 73 -9.21 0.53 -20.98
C ASP A 73 -9.89 1.92 -20.93
N ARG A 74 -10.83 2.11 -20.01
CA ARG A 74 -11.47 3.40 -19.82
C ARG A 74 -10.43 4.47 -19.50
N LYS A 75 -10.26 5.45 -20.38
CA LYS A 75 -9.33 6.58 -20.21
C LYS A 75 -9.57 7.27 -18.87
N GLY A 76 -8.54 7.27 -18.00
CA GLY A 76 -8.56 7.94 -16.71
C GLY A 76 -9.07 7.11 -15.54
N PHE A 77 -9.57 5.88 -15.77
CA PHE A 77 -10.02 4.98 -14.72
C PHE A 77 -9.40 3.60 -14.92
N GLN A 78 -8.37 3.31 -14.14
CA GLN A 78 -7.87 1.95 -13.99
C GLN A 78 -8.70 1.30 -12.88
N GLY A 79 -9.65 0.44 -13.26
CA GLY A 79 -10.55 -0.21 -12.34
C GLY A 79 -9.83 -1.15 -11.39
N ILE A 80 -9.28 -2.25 -11.92
CA ILE A 80 -8.57 -3.25 -11.12
C ILE A 80 -7.38 -3.81 -11.88
N ALA A 81 -6.29 -4.09 -11.17
CA ALA A 81 -5.12 -4.73 -11.73
C ALA A 81 -5.44 -6.16 -12.24
N PRO A 82 -4.87 -6.58 -13.36
CA PRO A 82 -5.12 -7.91 -13.92
C PRO A 82 -4.49 -9.05 -13.10
N GLU A 83 -3.56 -8.74 -12.21
CA GLU A 83 -2.88 -9.71 -11.36
C GLU A 83 -2.89 -9.26 -9.91
N LEU A 84 -3.32 -10.15 -9.03
CA LEU A 84 -3.46 -9.92 -7.61
C LEU A 84 -2.71 -10.99 -6.82
N ILE A 85 -2.10 -10.60 -5.72
CA ILE A 85 -1.42 -11.49 -4.79
C ILE A 85 -2.33 -11.68 -3.57
N PRO A 86 -2.76 -12.93 -3.28
CA PRO A 86 -3.46 -13.23 -2.05
C PRO A 86 -2.47 -13.24 -0.88
N ILE A 87 -2.79 -12.47 0.16
CA ILE A 87 -1.95 -12.36 1.36
C ILE A 87 -2.80 -12.64 2.59
N VAL A 88 -2.26 -13.47 3.48
CA VAL A 88 -2.85 -13.73 4.79
C VAL A 88 -2.01 -13.05 5.87
N TRP A 89 -2.66 -12.27 6.73
CA TRP A 89 -2.05 -11.65 7.89
C TRP A 89 -2.90 -11.90 9.14
N GLY A 90 -2.43 -12.80 9.99
CA GLY A 90 -3.25 -13.33 11.08
C GLY A 90 -4.48 -14.04 10.51
N GLU A 91 -5.67 -13.57 10.88
CA GLU A 91 -6.94 -14.10 10.39
C GLU A 91 -7.52 -13.33 9.18
N ARG A 92 -6.81 -12.30 8.71
CA ARG A 92 -7.25 -11.44 7.60
C ARG A 92 -6.71 -11.91 6.26
N HIS A 93 -7.54 -11.79 5.23
CA HIS A 93 -7.21 -12.13 3.85
C HIS A 93 -7.27 -10.86 2.99
N TYR A 94 -6.17 -10.58 2.32
CA TYR A 94 -6.03 -9.44 1.41
C TYR A 94 -5.80 -9.91 -0.02
N LEU A 95 -6.23 -9.10 -0.97
CA LEU A 95 -5.82 -9.18 -2.38
C LEU A 95 -5.13 -7.86 -2.73
N ILE A 96 -3.90 -7.94 -3.19
CA ILE A 96 -3.05 -6.78 -3.44
C ILE A 96 -2.49 -6.87 -4.84
N SER A 97 -2.57 -5.78 -5.62
CA SER A 97 -1.90 -5.74 -6.92
C SER A 97 -0.38 -5.77 -6.74
N THR A 98 0.32 -6.29 -7.74
CA THR A 98 1.77 -6.46 -7.70
C THR A 98 2.52 -5.14 -7.41
N ASP A 99 2.02 -4.04 -7.95
CA ASP A 99 2.58 -2.68 -7.81
C ASP A 99 2.36 -2.09 -6.41
N GLU A 100 1.38 -2.61 -5.66
CA GLU A 100 1.02 -2.10 -4.33
C GLU A 100 1.64 -2.90 -3.18
N VAL A 101 2.30 -4.04 -3.45
CA VAL A 101 2.85 -4.91 -2.39
C VAL A 101 3.94 -4.20 -1.58
N LEU A 102 4.80 -3.39 -2.23
CA LEU A 102 5.82 -2.63 -1.51
C LEU A 102 5.20 -1.57 -0.61
N ARG A 103 4.15 -0.90 -1.07
CA ARG A 103 3.39 0.05 -0.27
C ARG A 103 2.72 -0.63 0.93
N PHE A 104 2.17 -1.82 0.73
CA PHE A 104 1.63 -2.63 1.82
C PHE A 104 2.71 -2.97 2.86
N ALA A 105 3.91 -3.41 2.42
CA ALA A 105 5.03 -3.67 3.31
C ALA A 105 5.49 -2.42 4.08
N ASN A 106 5.59 -1.27 3.41
CA ASN A 106 5.94 0.01 4.02
C ASN A 106 4.89 0.44 5.07
N ALA A 107 3.60 0.25 4.78
CA ALA A 107 2.53 0.54 5.74
C ALA A 107 2.66 -0.31 7.01
N ILE A 108 2.97 -1.60 6.87
CA ILE A 108 3.19 -2.50 8.01
C ILE A 108 4.41 -2.05 8.82
N ASN A 109 5.53 -1.74 8.17
CA ASN A 109 6.74 -1.24 8.83
C ASN A 109 6.46 0.05 9.60
N ALA A 110 5.64 0.93 9.04
CA ALA A 110 5.23 2.17 9.67
C ALA A 110 4.31 1.97 10.87
N GLY A 111 3.69 0.81 10.99
CA GLY A 111 2.70 0.50 12.03
C GLY A 111 1.30 1.04 11.69
N PHE A 112 1.04 1.33 10.41
CA PHE A 112 -0.31 1.63 9.94
C PHE A 112 -1.14 0.37 9.79
N GLU A 113 -2.42 0.49 10.05
CA GLU A 113 -3.40 -0.47 9.56
C GLU A 113 -3.47 -0.32 8.02
N PRO A 114 -3.22 -1.37 7.21
CA PRO A 114 -3.21 -1.23 5.76
C PRO A 114 -4.53 -0.70 5.16
N SER A 115 -5.65 -0.94 5.83
CA SER A 115 -6.96 -0.38 5.45
C SER A 115 -7.08 1.13 5.69
N GLU A 116 -6.20 1.72 6.51
CA GLU A 116 -6.20 3.15 6.86
C GLU A 116 -5.22 3.96 5.97
N THR A 117 -4.43 3.32 5.11
CA THR A 117 -3.49 4.03 4.27
C THR A 117 -4.21 4.73 3.12
N MET A 118 -4.15 6.07 3.11
CA MET A 118 -4.71 6.85 2.01
C MET A 118 -4.03 6.48 0.68
N GLY A 119 -4.84 6.04 -0.27
CA GLY A 119 -4.42 5.79 -1.65
C GLY A 119 -3.87 4.40 -1.96
N GLY A 120 -3.90 3.45 -1.03
CA GLY A 120 -3.57 2.04 -1.31
C GLY A 120 -4.83 1.23 -1.60
N SER A 121 -4.86 0.52 -2.72
CA SER A 121 -5.98 -0.38 -3.08
C SER A 121 -5.76 -1.78 -2.51
N PHE A 122 -5.77 -1.90 -1.18
CA PHE A 122 -5.67 -3.19 -0.51
C PHE A 122 -7.06 -3.75 -0.28
N LEU A 123 -7.49 -4.67 -1.14
CA LEU A 123 -8.80 -5.29 -1.02
C LEU A 123 -8.80 -6.26 0.16
N LEU A 124 -9.60 -5.97 1.17
CA LEU A 124 -9.79 -6.82 2.34
C LEU A 124 -11.02 -7.70 2.14
N LYS A 125 -10.92 -8.98 2.50
CA LYS A 125 -12.06 -9.90 2.45
C LYS A 125 -13.18 -9.43 3.38
N GLU A 126 -14.40 -9.43 2.90
CA GLU A 126 -15.56 -9.06 3.69
C GLU A 126 -15.68 -9.93 4.94
N GLY A 127 -15.95 -9.28 6.06
CA GLY A 127 -16.00 -9.92 7.38
C GLY A 127 -14.65 -10.04 8.10
N ASP A 128 -13.52 -9.66 7.44
CA ASP A 128 -12.20 -9.71 8.07
C ASP A 128 -11.80 -8.40 8.79
N GLN A 129 -12.57 -7.33 8.69
CA GLN A 129 -12.25 -6.00 9.22
C GLN A 129 -11.92 -5.98 10.70
N LEU A 130 -12.62 -6.80 11.48
CA LEU A 130 -12.46 -6.87 12.94
C LEU A 130 -11.58 -8.04 13.40
N LYS A 131 -11.09 -8.88 12.46
CA LYS A 131 -10.22 -10.00 12.80
C LYS A 131 -8.84 -9.54 13.22
N ALA A 132 -8.24 -10.31 14.13
CA ALA A 132 -6.91 -10.00 14.65
C ALA A 132 -5.81 -10.23 13.61
N VAL A 133 -4.81 -9.36 13.63
CA VAL A 133 -3.54 -9.55 12.91
C VAL A 133 -2.45 -9.89 13.92
N ASN A 134 -1.62 -10.88 13.64
CA ASN A 134 -0.54 -11.32 14.49
C ASN A 134 0.75 -11.44 13.69
N GLY A 135 1.85 -10.90 14.27
CA GLY A 135 3.16 -10.95 13.62
C GLY A 135 3.22 -10.17 12.31
N GLN A 136 3.99 -10.70 11.38
CA GLN A 136 4.13 -10.15 10.03
C GLN A 136 3.35 -11.01 9.04
N PRO A 137 2.79 -10.41 7.95
CA PRO A 137 2.14 -11.18 6.90
C PRO A 137 3.15 -12.05 6.14
N ASN A 138 2.67 -13.13 5.55
CA ASN A 138 3.48 -13.95 4.66
C ASN A 138 3.48 -13.35 3.25
N LEU A 139 4.42 -12.44 2.99
CA LEU A 139 4.61 -11.88 1.66
C LEU A 139 5.46 -12.83 0.79
N PRO A 140 5.15 -12.98 -0.50
CA PRO A 140 6.00 -13.74 -1.41
C PRO A 140 7.35 -13.04 -1.63
N SER A 141 8.37 -13.83 -2.01
CA SER A 141 9.65 -13.27 -2.48
C SER A 141 9.45 -12.45 -3.77
N PRO A 142 10.14 -11.31 -3.95
CA PRO A 142 11.14 -10.71 -3.04
C PRO A 142 10.55 -9.80 -1.95
N TYR A 143 9.25 -9.62 -1.88
CA TYR A 143 8.58 -8.62 -1.02
C TYR A 143 8.71 -8.92 0.48
N SER A 144 8.83 -10.20 0.86
CA SER A 144 9.05 -10.60 2.26
C SER A 144 10.31 -9.98 2.88
N GLU A 145 11.30 -9.66 2.04
CA GLU A 145 12.54 -9.03 2.48
C GLU A 145 12.38 -7.56 2.87
N TYR A 146 11.27 -6.92 2.51
CA TYR A 146 10.95 -5.55 2.89
C TYR A 146 10.31 -5.45 4.27
N LEU A 147 9.83 -6.55 4.84
CA LEU A 147 9.27 -6.54 6.19
C LEU A 147 10.38 -6.47 7.24
N LEU A 148 10.29 -5.48 8.11
CA LEU A 148 11.28 -5.20 9.14
C LEU A 148 10.83 -5.74 10.50
N LYS A 149 11.68 -6.52 11.16
CA LYS A 149 11.43 -6.98 12.55
C LYS A 149 11.54 -5.83 13.56
N GLN A 150 12.34 -4.83 13.24
CA GLN A 150 12.56 -3.64 14.06
C GLN A 150 12.64 -2.43 13.13
N SER A 151 12.14 -1.29 13.60
CA SER A 151 12.22 -0.03 12.85
C SER A 151 13.68 0.41 12.66
N ILE A 152 13.96 0.94 11.48
CA ILE A 152 15.24 1.59 11.18
C ILE A 152 15.09 3.07 11.50
N GLN A 153 16.02 3.61 12.29
CA GLN A 153 16.15 5.05 12.55
C GLN A 153 17.26 5.61 11.66
N ALA A 154 17.03 6.78 11.08
CA ALA A 154 17.99 7.43 10.21
C ALA A 154 18.09 8.92 10.52
N GLU A 155 19.26 9.48 10.22
CA GLU A 155 19.55 10.91 10.25
C GLU A 155 19.93 11.38 8.85
N ILE A 156 19.65 12.64 8.56
CA ILE A 156 20.06 13.26 7.31
C ILE A 156 21.51 13.63 7.42
N SER A 157 22.39 13.00 6.63
CA SER A 157 23.81 13.33 6.55
C SER A 157 24.05 14.58 5.71
N SER A 158 23.29 14.75 4.64
CA SER A 158 23.32 15.93 3.79
C SER A 158 22.05 16.08 2.96
N ILE A 159 21.78 17.32 2.56
CA ILE A 159 20.78 17.67 1.56
C ILE A 159 21.55 17.96 0.27
N LYS A 160 21.30 17.20 -0.81
CA LYS A 160 22.01 17.34 -2.07
C LYS A 160 21.47 18.47 -2.92
N GLU A 161 20.24 18.29 -3.36
CA GLU A 161 19.60 19.19 -4.30
C GLU A 161 18.10 19.30 -4.00
N SER A 162 17.52 20.39 -4.49
CA SER A 162 16.09 20.62 -4.38
C SER A 162 15.62 21.37 -5.61
N HIS A 163 14.55 20.90 -6.22
CA HIS A 163 13.91 21.55 -7.36
C HIS A 163 12.39 21.59 -7.16
N ILE A 164 11.72 22.43 -7.94
CA ILE A 164 10.28 22.54 -7.90
C ILE A 164 9.73 21.91 -9.16
N GLU A 165 8.79 20.99 -8.96
CA GLU A 165 7.99 20.42 -10.03
C GLU A 165 6.51 20.63 -9.69
N LYS A 166 5.80 21.35 -10.58
CA LYS A 166 4.40 21.75 -10.39
C LYS A 166 4.21 22.50 -9.07
N ASP A 167 3.48 21.93 -8.12
CA ASP A 167 3.14 22.50 -6.83
C ASP A 167 3.91 21.87 -5.65
N ALA A 168 4.96 21.10 -5.96
CA ALA A 168 5.76 20.40 -4.99
C ALA A 168 7.26 20.72 -5.11
N ARG A 169 7.95 20.70 -3.99
CA ARG A 169 9.40 20.68 -3.89
C ARG A 169 9.86 19.23 -3.72
N ILE A 170 10.71 18.78 -4.62
CA ILE A 170 11.39 17.50 -4.53
C ILE A 170 12.80 17.75 -4.01
N THR A 171 13.15 17.12 -2.92
CA THR A 171 14.46 17.28 -2.26
C THR A 171 15.15 15.95 -2.11
N THR A 172 16.36 15.83 -2.64
CA THR A 172 17.20 14.64 -2.51
C THR A 172 18.08 14.74 -1.25
N LEU A 173 18.03 13.69 -0.45
CA LEU A 173 18.74 13.55 0.82
C LEU A 173 19.76 12.42 0.77
N ILE A 174 20.80 12.51 1.61
CA ILE A 174 21.61 11.37 2.03
C ILE A 174 21.26 11.02 3.47
N LEU A 175 20.91 9.75 3.69
CA LEU A 175 20.68 9.19 5.00
C LEU A 175 21.88 8.36 5.46
N ASN A 176 22.16 8.35 6.77
CA ASN A 176 23.25 7.62 7.41
C ASN A 176 22.98 6.11 7.59
N VAL A 177 22.09 5.55 6.79
CA VAL A 177 21.69 4.13 6.81
C VAL A 177 21.70 3.58 5.40
N GLY A 178 22.10 2.32 5.26
CA GLY A 178 22.21 1.66 3.96
C GLY A 178 21.91 0.16 4.03
N ARG A 179 22.51 -0.61 3.13
CA ARG A 179 22.29 -2.06 3.02
C ARG A 179 22.67 -2.80 4.32
N ASP A 180 23.70 -2.34 5.03
CA ASP A 180 24.14 -2.93 6.30
C ASP A 180 23.06 -2.84 7.39
N GLN A 181 22.18 -1.86 7.32
CA GLN A 181 21.00 -1.70 8.18
C GLN A 181 19.71 -2.25 7.53
N ARG A 182 19.84 -3.06 6.46
CA ARG A 182 18.71 -3.66 5.73
C ARG A 182 17.84 -2.67 4.96
N VAL A 183 18.35 -1.47 4.68
CA VAL A 183 17.65 -0.52 3.80
C VAL A 183 17.61 -1.07 2.38
N LYS A 184 16.49 -0.92 1.72
CA LYS A 184 16.25 -1.30 0.33
C LYS A 184 15.64 -0.13 -0.43
N GLN A 185 15.84 -0.11 -1.74
CA GLN A 185 15.17 0.83 -2.63
C GLN A 185 13.64 0.71 -2.48
N GLU A 186 12.91 1.80 -2.64
CA GLU A 186 11.46 1.90 -2.43
C GLU A 186 10.98 1.78 -0.97
N MET A 187 11.86 1.59 0.00
CA MET A 187 11.47 1.73 1.41
C MET A 187 11.10 3.18 1.74
N GLU A 188 10.12 3.33 2.63
CA GLU A 188 9.66 4.63 3.10
C GLU A 188 10.12 4.89 4.53
N PHE A 189 10.64 6.10 4.74
CA PHE A 189 10.98 6.63 6.04
C PHE A 189 10.13 7.85 6.33
N TYR A 190 9.55 7.90 7.50
CA TYR A 190 8.72 9.01 7.96
C TYR A 190 9.57 9.99 8.76
N VAL A 191 9.40 11.26 8.46
CA VAL A 191 10.17 12.33 9.08
C VAL A 191 9.59 12.65 10.44
N TYR A 192 10.44 12.65 11.45
CA TYR A 192 10.13 13.20 12.77
C TYR A 192 10.65 14.63 12.85
N SER A 193 9.78 15.59 12.68
CA SER A 193 10.06 16.96 13.06
C SER A 193 9.66 17.19 14.53
N PRO A 194 10.37 18.02 15.29
CA PRO A 194 9.90 18.53 16.58
C PRO A 194 8.57 19.29 16.45
N SER A 195 8.26 19.78 15.27
CA SER A 195 7.02 20.41 14.88
C SER A 195 6.21 19.50 13.97
N THR A 196 4.94 19.54 14.04
CA THR A 196 3.80 18.89 13.43
C THR A 196 3.84 18.55 11.92
N VAL A 197 4.98 18.57 11.24
CA VAL A 197 5.09 18.26 9.81
C VAL A 197 5.24 16.76 9.63
N PHE A 198 4.33 16.19 8.87
CA PHE A 198 4.33 14.80 8.50
C PHE A 198 4.77 14.68 7.05
N GLU A 199 6.05 14.36 6.87
CA GLU A 199 6.63 14.09 5.57
C GLU A 199 7.19 12.67 5.55
N TRP A 200 7.37 12.11 4.37
CA TRP A 200 8.00 10.83 4.18
C TRP A 200 9.03 10.91 3.05
N ALA A 201 10.08 10.13 3.21
CA ALA A 201 11.17 10.01 2.27
C ALA A 201 11.15 8.60 1.65
N ARG A 202 11.22 8.52 0.34
CA ARG A 202 11.34 7.26 -0.39
C ARG A 202 12.78 7.03 -0.79
N ILE A 203 13.31 5.85 -0.50
CA ILE A 203 14.67 5.46 -0.87
C ILE A 203 14.76 5.24 -2.38
N THR A 204 15.64 5.98 -3.04
CA THR A 204 15.87 5.89 -4.49
C THR A 204 17.15 5.13 -4.83
N LYS A 205 18.16 5.14 -3.93
CA LYS A 205 19.41 4.41 -4.11
C LYS A 205 19.96 3.94 -2.77
N VAL A 206 20.64 2.79 -2.75
CA VAL A 206 21.19 2.19 -1.52
C VAL A 206 22.65 1.80 -1.74
N ASP A 207 23.54 2.37 -0.92
CA ASP A 207 24.93 1.93 -0.75
C ASP A 207 25.06 1.07 0.52
N ASN A 208 26.26 0.67 0.92
CA ASN A 208 26.43 -0.19 2.08
C ASN A 208 26.02 0.51 3.38
N SER A 209 26.52 1.71 3.65
CA SER A 209 26.32 2.45 4.90
C SER A 209 25.43 3.70 4.78
N ASN A 210 25.02 4.07 3.57
CA ASN A 210 24.19 5.23 3.31
C ASN A 210 23.18 4.96 2.21
N SER A 211 22.19 5.84 2.08
CA SER A 211 21.18 5.78 1.02
C SER A 211 20.79 7.18 0.56
N GLU A 212 20.36 7.26 -0.71
CA GLU A 212 19.69 8.43 -1.23
C GLU A 212 18.20 8.27 -1.07
N ALA A 213 17.51 9.35 -0.71
CA ALA A 213 16.08 9.38 -0.58
C ALA A 213 15.51 10.68 -1.14
N GLU A 214 14.28 10.62 -1.63
CA GLU A 214 13.52 11.78 -2.08
C GLU A 214 12.37 12.09 -1.14
N VAL A 215 12.24 13.37 -0.77
CA VAL A 215 11.08 13.91 -0.07
C VAL A 215 10.32 14.81 -1.04
N ILE A 216 9.01 14.60 -1.14
CA ILE A 216 8.11 15.42 -1.94
C ILE A 216 7.26 16.25 -0.99
N GLN A 217 7.54 17.55 -0.89
CA GLN A 217 6.83 18.47 -0.03
C GLN A 217 5.99 19.43 -0.87
N ARG A 218 4.68 19.52 -0.59
CA ARG A 218 3.83 20.52 -1.26
C ARG A 218 4.25 21.92 -0.86
N LEU A 219 4.34 22.84 -1.82
CA LEU A 219 4.72 24.24 -1.56
C LEU A 219 3.77 24.93 -0.56
N ALA A 220 2.48 24.56 -0.59
CA ALA A 220 1.50 25.06 0.35
C ALA A 220 1.78 24.64 1.81
N ASP A 221 2.51 23.54 2.01
CA ASP A 221 2.81 22.96 3.32
C ASP A 221 4.15 23.47 3.88
N GLU A 222 4.97 24.17 3.09
CA GLU A 222 6.25 24.78 3.55
C GLU A 222 6.05 25.77 4.70
N LYS A 223 4.86 26.33 4.86
CA LYS A 223 4.51 27.19 6.01
C LYS A 223 4.58 26.46 7.37
N TYR A 224 4.50 25.13 7.38
CA TYR A 224 4.62 24.31 8.59
C TYR A 224 6.06 23.87 8.88
N GLY A 225 6.99 24.18 8.01
CA GLY A 225 8.42 23.89 8.14
C GLY A 225 9.03 23.37 6.84
N ARG A 226 10.24 23.81 6.57
CA ARG A 226 11.05 23.26 5.48
C ARG A 226 11.94 22.15 6.03
N LEU A 227 12.23 21.21 5.15
CA LEU A 227 13.18 20.14 5.44
C LEU A 227 14.50 20.70 5.96
N SER A 228 14.97 20.15 7.08
CA SER A 228 16.21 20.56 7.75
C SER A 228 17.07 19.31 8.05
N ILE A 229 18.39 19.51 8.14
CA ILE A 229 19.36 18.43 8.38
C ILE A 229 19.18 17.78 9.77
N ASP A 230 18.61 18.48 10.72
CA ASP A 230 18.33 18.00 12.08
C ASP A 230 17.06 17.13 12.16
N TRP A 231 16.34 16.98 11.07
CA TRP A 231 15.21 16.08 11.04
C TRP A 231 15.66 14.62 11.12
N LYS A 232 14.95 13.85 11.92
CA LYS A 232 15.17 12.41 12.08
C LYS A 232 14.09 11.64 11.36
N LEU A 233 14.48 10.52 10.81
CA LEU A 233 13.59 9.66 10.04
C LEU A 233 13.49 8.28 10.67
N SER A 234 12.35 7.64 10.48
CA SER A 234 12.15 6.26 10.90
C SER A 234 11.21 5.53 9.95
N THR A 235 11.45 4.25 9.75
CA THR A 235 10.49 3.38 9.04
C THR A 235 9.22 3.11 9.84
N SER A 236 9.16 3.49 11.12
CA SER A 236 7.98 3.34 11.97
C SER A 236 7.54 4.66 12.57
N ILE A 237 6.25 4.91 12.56
CA ILE A 237 5.62 6.06 13.21
C ILE A 237 5.16 5.61 14.60
N LYS A 238 5.74 6.21 15.65
CA LYS A 238 5.11 6.12 16.95
C LYS A 238 3.79 6.88 16.86
N ARG A 239 2.67 6.17 16.80
CA ARG A 239 1.33 6.77 16.76
C ARG A 239 1.18 7.81 17.88
N ARG A 240 1.36 9.10 17.57
CA ARG A 240 1.02 10.20 18.49
C ARG A 240 -0.45 10.63 18.38
N TYR A 241 -1.15 10.15 17.36
CA TYR A 241 -2.53 10.57 17.09
C TYR A 241 -3.40 9.35 16.81
N ARG A 242 -3.75 8.58 17.85
CA ARG A 242 -5.13 8.13 17.90
C ARG A 242 -5.89 9.35 18.41
N ALA A 243 -6.56 10.08 17.52
CA ALA A 243 -7.71 10.83 17.95
C ALA A 243 -8.61 9.82 18.66
N ALA A 244 -8.92 10.10 19.92
CA ALA A 244 -9.97 9.38 20.63
C ALA A 244 -11.26 9.50 19.84
N PRO A 245 -12.17 8.52 19.95
CA PRO A 245 -13.45 8.54 19.28
C PRO A 245 -14.25 9.78 19.56
#